data_248764e29075091e6fec04705aa825e7
#
_entry.id   248764e29075091e6fec04705aa825e7
#
_cell.length_a   1.000
_cell.length_b   1.000
_cell.length_c   1.000
_cell.angle_alpha   90.00
_cell.angle_beta   90.00
_cell.angle_gamma   90.00
#
_symmetry.space_group_name_H-M   'P 1'
#
loop_
_entity.id
_entity.type
_entity.pdbx_description
1 polymer ?
#
loop_
_entity_poly.entity_id
_entity_poly.type
_entity_poly.pdbx_seq_one_letter_code
_entity_poly.pdbx_strand_id
1 'polypeptide(L)'
;MALLLLALVGSALYRYAVPASTASIQDIPAYNGSPYVTISDNVPTFTKQDWTTDSYEIYGALDALGRCTRAEACIGPDLMPSEDRESIQDVTPTGWVQESYDFISGQYLYNRSHLIGYQLTGENAN
;
A
#
# COMPACT_ATOMS: atom_id res chain seq x y z
N MET A 1 4.76 18.74 28.67
CA MET A 1 3.76 18.51 27.62
C MET A 1 4.18 19.03 26.24
N ALA A 2 4.77 20.21 26.10
CA ALA A 2 5.19 20.76 24.80
C ALA A 2 6.26 19.92 24.06
N LEU A 3 7.21 19.31 24.76
CA LEU A 3 8.25 18.46 24.17
C LEU A 3 7.70 17.13 23.58
N LEU A 4 6.67 16.55 24.21
CA LEU A 4 6.02 15.34 23.71
C LEU A 4 5.20 15.60 22.43
N LEU A 5 4.54 16.76 22.36
CA LEU A 5 3.81 17.18 21.16
C LEU A 5 4.75 17.45 19.97
N LEU A 6 5.92 18.04 20.21
CA LEU A 6 6.94 18.26 19.18
C LEU A 6 7.53 16.93 18.65
N ALA A 7 7.70 15.92 19.49
CA ALA A 7 8.18 14.61 19.09
C ALA A 7 7.14 13.86 18.25
N LEU A 8 5.85 13.94 18.59
CA LEU A 8 4.75 13.33 17.84
C LEU A 8 4.54 14.00 16.48
N VAL A 9 4.62 15.33 16.42
CA VAL A 9 4.52 16.08 15.15
C VAL A 9 5.77 15.81 14.28
N GLY A 10 6.95 15.73 14.89
CA GLY A 10 8.19 15.40 14.19
C GLY A 10 8.17 13.98 13.60
N SER A 11 7.65 12.99 14.30
CA SER A 11 7.52 11.62 13.81
C SER A 11 6.47 11.51 12.69
N ALA A 12 5.34 12.22 12.80
CA ALA A 12 4.33 12.26 11.75
C ALA A 12 4.86 12.96 10.47
N LEU A 13 5.57 14.08 10.61
CA LEU A 13 6.20 14.76 9.48
C LEU A 13 7.33 13.96 8.84
N TYR A 14 8.07 13.18 9.63
CA TYR A 14 9.11 12.29 9.11
C TYR A 14 8.52 11.17 8.25
N ARG A 15 7.37 10.62 8.64
CA ARG A 15 6.66 9.59 7.85
C ARG A 15 6.24 10.06 6.45
N TYR A 16 5.98 11.37 6.28
CA TYR A 16 5.61 11.96 4.98
C TYR A 16 6.79 12.46 4.16
N ALA A 17 8.00 12.50 4.73
CA ALA A 17 9.18 13.10 4.09
C ALA A 17 10.16 12.08 3.52
N VAL A 18 9.89 10.77 3.64
CA VAL A 18 10.75 9.74 3.04
C VAL A 18 10.63 9.82 1.52
N PRO A 19 11.73 10.04 0.79
CA PRO A 19 11.68 10.13 -0.67
C PRO A 19 11.15 8.81 -1.24
N ALA A 20 10.21 8.92 -2.16
CA ALA A 20 9.66 7.78 -2.87
C ALA A 20 10.77 6.96 -3.50
N SER A 21 10.66 5.64 -3.45
CA SER A 21 11.45 4.73 -4.29
C SER A 21 11.44 5.26 -5.73
N THR A 22 12.58 5.28 -6.38
CA THR A 22 12.73 5.81 -7.73
C THR A 22 12.24 4.87 -8.83
N ALA A 23 11.72 3.69 -8.48
CA ALA A 23 11.12 2.80 -9.46
C ALA A 23 9.92 3.46 -10.12
N SER A 24 9.97 3.60 -11.43
CA SER A 24 8.94 4.22 -12.24
C SER A 24 8.19 3.15 -13.04
N ILE A 25 6.89 3.38 -13.27
CA ILE A 25 6.11 2.59 -14.23
C ILE A 25 6.79 2.60 -15.63
N GLN A 26 7.53 3.65 -15.94
CA GLN A 26 8.27 3.79 -17.21
C GLN A 26 9.45 2.83 -17.34
N ASP A 27 9.92 2.25 -16.22
CA ASP A 27 10.97 1.24 -16.21
C ASP A 27 10.45 -0.15 -16.63
N ILE A 28 9.12 -0.30 -16.70
CA ILE A 28 8.47 -1.53 -17.12
C ILE A 28 8.52 -1.63 -18.65
N PRO A 29 9.19 -2.65 -19.21
CA PRO A 29 9.24 -2.85 -20.66
C PRO A 29 7.85 -3.06 -21.26
N ALA A 30 7.72 -2.78 -22.56
CA ALA A 30 6.50 -3.10 -23.28
C ALA A 30 6.20 -4.61 -23.22
N TYR A 31 4.91 -4.95 -23.15
CA TYR A 31 4.47 -6.34 -23.12
C TYR A 31 4.98 -7.13 -24.35
N ASN A 32 5.59 -8.27 -24.11
CA ASN A 32 6.23 -9.12 -25.11
C ASN A 32 5.65 -10.55 -25.17
N GLY A 33 4.48 -10.78 -24.56
CA GLY A 33 3.85 -12.09 -24.47
C GLY A 33 4.19 -12.90 -23.22
N SER A 34 5.14 -12.44 -22.38
CA SER A 34 5.45 -13.08 -21.10
C SER A 34 4.50 -12.62 -20.00
N PRO A 35 4.02 -13.50 -19.11
CA PRO A 35 3.18 -13.11 -17.98
C PRO A 35 3.92 -12.33 -16.89
N TYR A 36 5.23 -12.23 -16.96
CA TYR A 36 6.07 -11.46 -16.04
C TYR A 36 7.27 -10.86 -16.77
N VAL A 37 7.89 -9.88 -16.13
CA VAL A 37 9.14 -9.27 -16.57
C VAL A 37 10.02 -8.97 -15.36
N THR A 38 11.33 -9.17 -15.53
CA THR A 38 12.31 -8.78 -14.52
C THR A 38 12.67 -7.31 -14.70
N ILE A 39 12.55 -6.55 -13.62
CA ILE A 39 12.93 -5.12 -13.56
C ILE A 39 14.14 -5.00 -12.65
N SER A 40 15.17 -4.27 -13.08
CA SER A 40 16.38 -4.01 -12.29
C SER A 40 17.01 -5.29 -11.71
N ASP A 41 17.08 -6.35 -12.49
CA ASP A 41 17.58 -7.68 -12.08
C ASP A 41 16.91 -8.22 -10.80
N ASN A 42 15.65 -7.83 -10.58
CA ASN A 42 14.88 -8.16 -9.39
C ASN A 42 15.49 -7.62 -8.07
N VAL A 43 16.28 -6.57 -8.15
CA VAL A 43 16.84 -5.89 -6.98
C VAL A 43 15.84 -4.83 -6.52
N PRO A 44 15.42 -4.85 -5.24
CA PRO A 44 14.53 -3.84 -4.68
C PRO A 44 15.13 -2.44 -4.77
N THR A 45 14.29 -1.45 -5.06
CA THR A 45 14.68 -0.05 -5.22
C THR A 45 14.60 0.75 -3.91
N PHE A 46 14.71 0.08 -2.76
CA PHE A 46 14.75 0.74 -1.46
C PHE A 46 16.01 1.59 -1.31
N THR A 47 15.83 2.77 -0.74
CA THR A 47 16.94 3.66 -0.39
C THR A 47 17.57 3.21 0.94
N LYS A 48 18.72 3.78 1.30
CA LYS A 48 19.33 3.46 2.60
C LYS A 48 18.46 3.85 3.79
N GLN A 49 17.59 4.84 3.64
CA GLN A 49 16.65 5.28 4.66
C GLN A 49 15.53 4.28 4.90
N ASP A 50 15.18 3.52 3.86
CA ASP A 50 14.15 2.47 3.95
C ASP A 50 14.67 1.22 4.68
N TRP A 51 16.00 1.06 4.77
CA TRP A 51 16.66 -0.01 5.52
C TRP A 51 16.75 0.35 7.01
N THR A 52 15.64 0.24 7.69
CA THR A 52 15.47 0.54 9.12
C THR A 52 14.85 -0.63 9.86
N THR A 53 15.02 -0.66 11.17
CA THR A 53 14.29 -1.56 12.07
C THR A 53 13.08 -0.86 12.71
N ASP A 54 12.90 0.43 12.44
CA ASP A 54 11.73 1.18 12.91
C ASP A 54 10.57 0.91 11.97
N SER A 55 9.43 0.54 12.53
CA SER A 55 8.23 0.27 11.76
C SER A 55 7.66 1.53 11.14
N TYR A 56 7.20 1.44 9.90
CA TYR A 56 6.52 2.54 9.23
C TYR A 56 5.55 2.02 8.16
N GLU A 57 4.58 2.86 7.82
CA GLU A 57 3.70 2.73 6.65
C GLU A 57 3.69 4.03 5.87
N ILE A 58 3.71 3.93 4.57
CA ILE A 58 3.64 5.08 3.66
C ILE A 58 2.62 4.77 2.58
N TYR A 59 1.64 5.65 2.44
CA TYR A 59 0.68 5.64 1.35
C TYR A 59 0.88 6.89 0.50
N GLY A 60 1.07 6.70 -0.80
CA GLY A 60 1.23 7.81 -1.75
C GLY A 60 -0.06 8.62 -1.88
N ALA A 61 0.08 9.89 -2.24
CA ALA A 61 -1.07 10.70 -2.60
C ALA A 61 -1.83 10.05 -3.78
N LEU A 62 -3.15 10.18 -3.78
CA LEU A 62 -3.95 9.75 -4.92
C LEU A 62 -3.56 10.53 -6.17
N ASP A 63 -3.66 9.91 -7.33
CA ASP A 63 -3.44 10.57 -8.60
C ASP A 63 -4.60 11.54 -8.97
N ALA A 64 -4.51 12.19 -10.11
CA ALA A 64 -5.52 13.15 -10.58
C ALA A 64 -6.91 12.52 -10.82
N LEU A 65 -6.99 11.20 -10.91
CA LEU A 65 -8.24 10.44 -11.04
C LEU A 65 -8.67 9.81 -9.70
N GLY A 66 -8.01 10.14 -8.59
CA GLY A 66 -8.29 9.59 -7.28
C GLY A 66 -7.87 8.13 -7.09
N ARG A 67 -6.94 7.62 -7.92
CA ARG A 67 -6.45 6.24 -7.82
C ARG A 67 -5.27 6.14 -6.88
N CYS A 68 -5.17 5.02 -6.17
CA CYS A 68 -4.01 4.70 -5.35
C CYS A 68 -2.73 4.68 -6.21
N THR A 69 -1.62 5.14 -5.65
CA THR A 69 -0.33 5.21 -6.34
C THR A 69 0.67 4.24 -5.74
N ARG A 70 1.08 4.45 -4.51
CA ARG A 70 2.13 3.69 -3.84
C ARG A 70 1.69 3.30 -2.44
N ALA A 71 2.07 2.09 -2.03
CA ALA A 71 2.03 1.68 -0.64
C ALA A 71 3.35 0.98 -0.32
N GLU A 72 3.92 1.28 0.85
CA GLU A 72 5.18 0.73 1.33
C GLU A 72 5.15 0.67 2.84
N ALA A 73 5.74 -0.38 3.42
CA ALA A 73 5.84 -0.50 4.86
C ALA A 73 7.10 -1.27 5.28
N CYS A 74 7.64 -0.89 6.43
CA CYS A 74 8.53 -1.73 7.23
C CYS A 74 7.72 -2.30 8.39
N ILE A 75 7.46 -3.60 8.36
CA ILE A 75 6.52 -4.23 9.27
C ILE A 75 7.23 -4.68 10.54
N GLY A 76 6.79 -4.16 11.67
CA GLY A 76 7.15 -4.64 13.00
C GLY A 76 5.93 -5.12 13.79
N PRO A 77 6.14 -5.76 14.94
CA PRO A 77 5.05 -6.28 15.77
C PRO A 77 4.05 -5.20 16.24
N ASP A 78 4.48 -3.94 16.29
CA ASP A 78 3.70 -2.78 16.70
C ASP A 78 2.68 -2.32 15.63
N LEU A 79 2.87 -2.72 14.37
CA LEU A 79 1.90 -2.48 13.29
C LEU A 79 0.93 -3.65 13.10
N MET A 80 1.27 -4.83 13.59
CA MET A 80 0.42 -6.01 13.39
C MET A 80 -0.91 -5.85 14.12
N PRO A 81 -2.00 -6.41 13.58
CA PRO A 81 -3.32 -6.26 14.18
C PRO A 81 -3.38 -6.88 15.58
N SER A 82 -4.01 -6.17 16.50
CA SER A 82 -4.37 -6.67 17.84
C SER A 82 -5.85 -7.03 17.95
N GLU A 83 -6.64 -6.71 16.94
CA GLU A 83 -8.08 -6.92 16.86
C GLU A 83 -8.43 -7.80 15.66
N ASP A 84 -9.66 -8.32 15.63
CA ASP A 84 -10.16 -9.06 14.50
C ASP A 84 -10.40 -8.15 13.29
N ARG A 85 -10.17 -8.68 12.09
CA ARG A 85 -10.42 -7.97 10.85
C ARG A 85 -11.89 -7.63 10.67
N GLU A 86 -12.18 -6.39 10.39
CA GLU A 86 -13.51 -5.93 10.02
C GLU A 86 -13.82 -6.16 8.52
N SER A 87 -15.10 -6.05 8.17
CA SER A 87 -15.54 -6.10 6.78
C SER A 87 -15.21 -4.79 6.07
N ILE A 88 -14.69 -4.90 4.85
CA ILE A 88 -14.46 -3.75 3.95
C ILE A 88 -15.49 -3.67 2.84
N GLN A 89 -16.64 -4.33 2.99
CA GLN A 89 -17.68 -4.35 1.94
C GLN A 89 -18.25 -2.97 1.60
N ASP A 90 -18.22 -2.04 2.55
CA ASP A 90 -18.73 -0.68 2.37
C ASP A 90 -17.66 0.30 1.83
N VAL A 91 -16.41 -0.15 1.70
CA VAL A 91 -15.36 0.64 1.06
C VAL A 91 -15.57 0.65 -0.45
N THR A 92 -15.64 1.83 -1.03
CA THR A 92 -15.84 2.02 -2.47
C THR A 92 -14.57 2.61 -3.09
N PRO A 93 -13.69 1.78 -3.67
CA PRO A 93 -12.52 2.28 -4.39
C PRO A 93 -12.91 3.15 -5.59
N THR A 94 -12.03 4.05 -5.99
CA THR A 94 -12.25 4.89 -7.17
C THR A 94 -12.51 4.04 -8.41
N GLY A 95 -13.57 4.38 -9.14
CA GLY A 95 -13.97 3.63 -10.35
C GLY A 95 -14.60 2.27 -10.07
N TRP A 96 -14.96 1.98 -8.83
CA TRP A 96 -15.61 0.72 -8.47
C TRP A 96 -16.98 0.57 -9.15
N VAL A 97 -17.09 -0.43 -10.02
CA VAL A 97 -18.35 -0.87 -10.63
C VAL A 97 -18.43 -2.38 -10.45
N GLN A 98 -19.34 -2.83 -9.60
CA GLN A 98 -19.53 -4.27 -9.34
C GLN A 98 -20.50 -4.86 -10.34
N GLU A 99 -20.12 -6.00 -10.88
CA GLU A 99 -20.94 -6.83 -11.76
C GLU A 99 -21.13 -8.22 -11.11
N SER A 100 -22.28 -8.81 -11.37
CA SER A 100 -22.63 -10.13 -10.86
C SER A 100 -22.95 -11.10 -11.98
N TYR A 101 -22.45 -12.33 -11.87
CA TYR A 101 -22.65 -13.39 -12.84
C TYR A 101 -22.86 -14.74 -12.15
N ASP A 102 -23.89 -15.48 -12.53
CA ASP A 102 -24.24 -16.77 -11.91
C ASP A 102 -23.17 -17.85 -12.10
N PHE A 103 -22.33 -17.74 -13.13
CA PHE A 103 -21.27 -18.70 -13.44
C PHE A 103 -19.95 -18.42 -12.70
N ILE A 104 -19.85 -17.31 -11.95
CA ILE A 104 -18.67 -16.96 -11.16
C ILE A 104 -18.86 -17.47 -9.73
N SER A 105 -17.87 -18.15 -9.18
CA SER A 105 -17.87 -18.54 -7.77
C SER A 105 -17.95 -17.28 -6.88
N GLY A 106 -18.97 -17.23 -6.00
CA GLY A 106 -19.27 -16.05 -5.21
C GLY A 106 -20.06 -14.97 -5.96
N GLN A 107 -20.35 -15.16 -7.23
CA GLN A 107 -21.20 -14.31 -8.10
C GLN A 107 -20.66 -12.92 -8.44
N TYR A 108 -19.64 -12.43 -7.75
CA TYR A 108 -19.09 -11.09 -7.96
C TYR A 108 -17.85 -11.12 -8.84
N LEU A 109 -17.80 -10.24 -9.85
CA LEU A 109 -16.67 -10.12 -10.76
C LEU A 109 -15.44 -9.51 -10.08
N TYR A 110 -15.64 -8.55 -9.20
CA TYR A 110 -14.58 -7.83 -8.54
C TYR A 110 -14.61 -8.04 -7.03
N ASN A 111 -13.42 -8.15 -6.44
CA ASN A 111 -13.24 -8.20 -5.00
C ASN A 111 -12.31 -7.06 -4.57
N ARG A 112 -12.57 -6.52 -3.38
CA ARG A 112 -11.71 -5.51 -2.78
C ARG A 112 -10.44 -6.17 -2.28
N SER A 113 -9.32 -5.49 -2.48
CA SER A 113 -8.02 -5.90 -1.98
C SER A 113 -7.36 -4.74 -1.25
N HIS A 114 -6.73 -5.04 -0.14
CA HIS A 114 -5.87 -4.09 0.54
C HIS A 114 -4.61 -3.81 -0.29
N LEU A 115 -4.02 -2.63 -0.17
CA LEU A 115 -2.68 -2.32 -0.69
C LEU A 115 -1.62 -3.03 0.15
N ILE A 116 -1.75 -2.98 1.48
CA ILE A 116 -0.96 -3.75 2.44
C ILE A 116 -1.94 -4.63 3.22
N GLY A 117 -1.67 -5.93 3.30
CA GLY A 117 -2.60 -6.87 3.91
C GLY A 117 -2.86 -6.59 5.39
N TYR A 118 -4.11 -6.68 5.83
CA TYR A 118 -4.53 -6.47 7.22
C TYR A 118 -3.65 -7.22 8.24
N GLN A 119 -3.22 -8.43 7.92
CA GLN A 119 -2.37 -9.26 8.81
C GLN A 119 -1.01 -8.62 9.09
N LEU A 120 -0.60 -7.63 8.32
CA LEU A 120 0.71 -6.99 8.41
C LEU A 120 0.67 -5.67 9.15
N THR A 121 -0.37 -4.85 8.92
CA THR A 121 -0.43 -3.48 9.44
C THR A 121 -1.69 -3.15 10.23
N GLY A 122 -2.66 -4.06 10.30
CA GLY A 122 -3.88 -3.84 11.07
C GLY A 122 -4.85 -2.80 10.48
N GLU A 123 -4.54 -2.26 9.29
CA GLU A 123 -5.41 -1.30 8.61
C GLU A 123 -6.59 -2.01 7.96
N ASN A 124 -7.82 -1.66 8.35
CA ASN A 124 -9.02 -2.27 7.79
C ASN A 124 -9.31 -1.81 6.35
N ALA A 125 -8.89 -0.60 5.99
CA ALA A 125 -9.02 -0.09 4.63
C ALA A 125 -7.83 0.81 4.28
N ASN A 126 -7.12 0.49 3.23
CA ASN A 126 -5.97 1.23 2.73
C ASN A 126 -5.91 1.21 1.20
#